data_74869f64dd271b557590bb1f5567f228
#
_entry.id   74869f64dd271b557590bb1f5567f228
#
_cell.length_a   1.000
_cell.length_b   1.000
_cell.length_c   1.000
_cell.angle_alpha   90.00
_cell.angle_beta   90.00
_cell.angle_gamma   90.00
#
_symmetry.space_group_name_H-M   'P 1'
#
loop_
_entity.id
_entity.type
_entity.pdbx_description
1 polymer ?
#
loop_
_entity_poly.entity_id
_entity_poly.type
_entity_poly.pdbx_seq_one_letter_code
_entity_poly.pdbx_strand_id
1 'polypeptide(L)'
;MYDINSFFERLDWFYENHRLDHAENFMREQLKTAGEEGDYGAQLSIINELMGFLRTQGRHRENLAQIEEALALAGRLGLEGTLPYAT
;
A
#
# COMPACT_ATOMS: atom_id res chain seq x y z
N MET A 1 10.82 -12.93 -5.80
CA MET A 1 10.47 -11.50 -5.85
C MET A 1 8.96 -11.32 -5.91
N TYR A 2 8.42 -10.36 -5.19
CA TYR A 2 6.98 -10.10 -5.16
C TYR A 2 6.49 -9.59 -6.53
N ASP A 3 5.39 -10.13 -7.03
CA ASP A 3 4.81 -9.71 -8.31
C ASP A 3 3.78 -8.59 -8.11
N ILE A 4 4.25 -7.35 -8.20
CA ILE A 4 3.40 -6.18 -8.00
C ILE A 4 2.36 -6.01 -9.12
N ASN A 5 2.64 -6.49 -10.31
CA ASN A 5 1.68 -6.39 -11.41
C ASN A 5 0.45 -7.27 -11.16
N SER A 6 0.65 -8.49 -10.65
CA SER A 6 -0.46 -9.35 -10.24
C SER A 6 -1.27 -8.72 -9.12
N PHE A 7 -0.60 -8.03 -8.19
CA PHE A 7 -1.29 -7.31 -7.13
C PHE A 7 -2.26 -6.28 -7.71
N PHE A 8 -1.79 -5.42 -8.63
CA PHE A 8 -2.64 -4.39 -9.21
C PHE A 8 -3.78 -4.97 -10.03
N GLU A 9 -3.55 -6.03 -10.79
CA GLU A 9 -4.61 -6.69 -11.56
C GLU A 9 -5.73 -7.22 -10.67
N ARG A 10 -5.36 -7.87 -9.57
CA ARG A 10 -6.33 -8.42 -8.63
C ARG A 10 -7.06 -7.32 -7.86
N LEU A 11 -6.35 -6.27 -7.50
CA LEU A 11 -6.94 -5.12 -6.82
C LEU A 11 -7.99 -4.45 -7.71
N ASP A 12 -7.67 -4.24 -8.99
CA ASP A 12 -8.61 -3.67 -9.94
C ASP A 12 -9.88 -4.50 -10.03
N TRP A 13 -9.77 -5.83 -10.01
CA TRP A 13 -10.92 -6.71 -10.03
C TRP A 13 -11.85 -6.44 -8.83
N PHE A 14 -11.28 -6.28 -7.63
CA PHE A 14 -12.08 -5.97 -6.44
C PHE A 14 -12.81 -4.64 -6.58
N TYR A 15 -12.14 -3.62 -7.12
CA TYR A 15 -12.76 -2.31 -7.33
C TYR A 15 -13.86 -2.37 -8.38
N GLU A 16 -13.64 -3.05 -9.48
CA GLU A 16 -14.64 -3.20 -10.55
C GLU A 16 -15.90 -3.93 -10.09
N ASN A 17 -15.75 -4.82 -9.12
CA ASN A 17 -16.85 -5.61 -8.58
C ASN A 17 -17.41 -5.04 -7.27
N HIS A 18 -17.01 -3.82 -6.91
CA HIS A 18 -17.47 -3.12 -5.70
C HIS A 18 -17.20 -3.92 -4.42
N ARG A 19 -16.09 -4.66 -4.38
CA ARG A 19 -15.70 -5.48 -3.24
C ARG A 19 -14.70 -4.71 -2.36
N LEU A 20 -15.12 -3.57 -1.82
CA LEU A 20 -14.21 -2.67 -1.09
C LEU A 20 -13.62 -3.29 0.18
N ASP A 21 -14.43 -4.05 0.94
CA ASP A 21 -13.94 -4.74 2.13
C ASP A 21 -12.88 -5.77 1.79
N HIS A 22 -13.12 -6.49 0.70
CA HIS A 22 -12.15 -7.48 0.22
C HIS A 22 -10.89 -6.80 -0.33
N ALA A 23 -11.04 -5.66 -0.97
CA ALA A 23 -9.89 -4.90 -1.48
C ALA A 23 -8.99 -4.47 -0.33
N GLU A 24 -9.55 -3.96 0.76
CA GLU A 24 -8.76 -3.56 1.92
C GLU A 24 -8.02 -4.74 2.53
N ASN A 25 -8.73 -5.85 2.78
CA ASN A 25 -8.12 -7.05 3.35
C ASN A 25 -7.02 -7.59 2.44
N PHE A 26 -7.25 -7.58 1.14
CA PHE A 26 -6.27 -8.01 0.16
C PHE A 26 -5.00 -7.15 0.23
N MET A 27 -5.15 -5.83 0.26
CA MET A 27 -4.00 -4.92 0.36
C MET A 27 -3.19 -5.17 1.63
N ARG A 28 -3.85 -5.35 2.77
CA ARG A 28 -3.16 -5.60 4.04
C ARG A 28 -2.43 -6.95 4.04
N GLU A 29 -3.04 -7.98 3.49
CA GLU A 29 -2.41 -9.30 3.37
C GLU A 29 -1.20 -9.26 2.45
N GLN A 30 -1.34 -8.57 1.31
CA GLN A 30 -0.24 -8.47 0.35
C GLN A 30 0.91 -7.62 0.89
N LEU A 31 0.60 -6.61 1.69
CA LEU A 31 1.63 -5.82 2.36
C LEU A 31 2.48 -6.72 3.27
N LYS A 32 1.83 -7.59 4.03
CA LYS A 32 2.53 -8.54 4.88
C LYS A 32 3.39 -9.51 4.06
N THR A 33 2.82 -10.05 2.98
CA THR A 33 3.53 -10.99 2.11
C THR A 33 4.76 -10.36 1.48
N ALA A 34 4.63 -9.13 0.97
CA ALA A 34 5.78 -8.42 0.40
C ALA A 34 6.88 -8.18 1.44
N GLY A 35 6.48 -7.88 2.68
CA GLY A 35 7.42 -7.73 3.79
C GLY A 35 8.15 -9.02 4.12
N GLU A 36 7.44 -10.15 4.11
CA GLU A 36 8.04 -11.46 4.36
C GLU A 36 9.03 -11.85 3.28
N GLU A 37 8.81 -11.41 2.05
CA GLU A 37 9.74 -11.62 0.95
C GLU A 37 10.89 -10.60 0.93
N GLY A 38 10.86 -9.63 1.81
CA GLY A 38 11.87 -8.58 1.87
C GLY A 38 11.81 -7.60 0.72
N ASP A 39 10.68 -7.52 0.03
CA ASP A 39 10.51 -6.61 -1.11
C ASP A 39 9.91 -5.28 -0.62
N TYR A 40 10.79 -4.41 -0.12
CA TYR A 40 10.37 -3.13 0.46
C TYR A 40 9.81 -2.16 -0.60
N GLY A 41 10.29 -2.26 -1.84
CA GLY A 41 9.72 -1.47 -2.93
C GLY A 41 8.27 -1.83 -3.19
N ALA A 42 7.95 -3.12 -3.20
CA ALA A 42 6.57 -3.59 -3.33
C ALA A 42 5.72 -3.13 -2.14
N GLN A 43 6.27 -3.19 -0.92
CA GLN A 43 5.57 -2.70 0.26
C GLN A 43 5.21 -1.22 0.12
N LEU A 44 6.13 -0.39 -0.35
CA LEU A 44 5.85 1.03 -0.56
C LEU A 44 4.72 1.24 -1.58
N SER A 45 4.72 0.50 -2.67
CA SER A 45 3.66 0.58 -3.67
C SER A 45 2.30 0.21 -3.08
N ILE A 46 2.26 -0.86 -2.28
CA ILE A 46 1.03 -1.33 -1.65
C ILE A 46 0.54 -0.32 -0.60
N ILE A 47 1.44 0.21 0.22
CA ILE A 47 1.09 1.22 1.21
C ILE A 47 0.53 2.47 0.53
N ASN A 48 1.11 2.87 -0.59
CA ASN A 48 0.64 4.03 -1.34
C ASN A 48 -0.81 3.83 -1.80
N GLU A 49 -1.13 2.64 -2.31
CA GLU A 49 -2.51 2.31 -2.70
C GLU A 49 -3.44 2.30 -1.49
N LEU A 50 -3.00 1.71 -0.37
CA LEU A 50 -3.80 1.67 0.85
C LEU A 50 -4.06 3.08 1.39
N MET A 51 -3.08 3.97 1.34
CA MET A 51 -3.25 5.36 1.75
C MET A 51 -4.33 6.05 0.92
N GLY A 52 -4.31 5.86 -0.39
CA GLY A 52 -5.34 6.41 -1.28
C GLY A 52 -6.73 5.87 -0.93
N PHE A 53 -6.82 4.57 -0.69
CA PHE A 53 -8.07 3.91 -0.30
C PHE A 53 -8.60 4.50 1.02
N LEU A 54 -7.76 4.57 2.04
CA LEU A 54 -8.17 5.07 3.36
C LEU A 54 -8.60 6.53 3.29
N ARG A 55 -7.93 7.34 2.48
CA ARG A 55 -8.28 8.74 2.27
C ARG A 55 -9.67 8.87 1.68
N THR A 56 -10.01 8.07 0.68
CA THR A 56 -11.34 8.10 0.07
C THR A 56 -12.42 7.64 1.02
N GLN A 57 -12.08 6.83 2.02
CA GLN A 57 -13.01 6.36 3.04
C GLN A 57 -13.12 7.33 4.22
N GLY A 58 -12.35 8.41 4.24
CA GLY A 58 -12.33 9.36 5.35
C GLY A 58 -11.66 8.83 6.62
N ARG A 59 -10.88 7.77 6.51
CA ARG A 59 -10.25 7.09 7.65
C ARG A 59 -8.86 7.69 7.91
N HIS A 60 -8.85 8.92 8.38
CA HIS A 60 -7.63 9.73 8.48
C HIS A 60 -6.60 9.20 9.47
N ARG A 61 -7.04 8.64 10.61
CA ARG A 61 -6.10 8.11 11.62
C ARG A 61 -5.33 6.91 11.07
N GLU A 62 -6.04 6.02 10.40
CA GLU A 62 -5.41 4.85 9.79
C GLU A 62 -4.49 5.26 8.65
N ASN A 63 -4.87 6.31 7.91
CA ASN A 63 -4.03 6.86 6.86
C ASN A 63 -2.73 7.42 7.43
N LEU A 64 -2.79 8.14 8.54
CA LEU A 64 -1.58 8.65 9.20
C LEU A 64 -0.63 7.53 9.61
N ALA A 65 -1.18 6.42 10.13
CA ALA A 65 -0.36 5.25 10.48
C ALA A 65 0.37 4.69 9.25
N GLN A 66 -0.31 4.63 8.11
CA GLN A 66 0.32 4.16 6.87
C GLN A 66 1.38 5.13 6.36
N ILE A 67 1.16 6.42 6.51
CA ILE A 67 2.17 7.42 6.14
C ILE A 67 3.44 7.23 6.98
N GLU A 68 3.31 7.02 8.28
CA GLU A 68 4.46 6.77 9.16
C GLU A 68 5.20 5.52 8.74
N GLU A 69 4.49 4.46 8.40
CA GLU A 69 5.09 3.22 7.93
C GLU A 69 5.81 3.41 6.61
N ALA A 70 5.23 4.18 5.69
CA ALA A 70 5.85 4.50 4.41
C ALA A 70 7.16 5.28 4.62
N LEU A 71 7.16 6.23 5.55
CA LEU A 71 8.37 6.98 5.89
C LEU A 71 9.47 6.09 6.43
N ALA A 72 9.12 5.13 7.29
CA ALA A 72 10.09 4.19 7.84
C ALA A 72 10.70 3.31 6.75
N LEU A 73 9.87 2.84 5.81
CA LEU A 73 10.35 2.04 4.69
C LEU A 73 11.21 2.86 3.73
N ALA A 74 10.82 4.10 3.47
CA ALA A 74 11.61 5.00 2.63
C ALA A 74 12.98 5.26 3.23
N GLY A 75 13.05 5.40 4.55
CA GLY A 75 14.32 5.55 5.24
C GLY A 75 15.23 4.34 5.06
N ARG A 76 14.66 3.13 5.14
CA ARG A 76 15.42 1.89 4.91
C ARG A 76 15.95 1.79 3.48
N LEU A 77 15.23 2.32 2.52
CA LEU A 77 15.59 2.27 1.11
C LEU A 77 16.38 3.51 0.66
N GLY A 78 16.51 4.51 1.52
CA GLY A 78 17.13 5.78 1.14
C GLY A 78 16.33 6.57 0.12
N LEU A 79 15.01 6.47 0.17
CA LEU A 79 14.12 7.08 -0.81
C LEU A 79 13.36 8.30 -0.30
N GLU A 80 13.75 8.84 0.86
CA GLU A 80 13.12 10.07 1.38
C GLU A 80 13.17 11.17 0.33
N GLY A 81 12.08 11.87 0.17
CA GLY A 81 11.96 12.92 -0.84
C GLY A 81 11.41 12.45 -2.17
N THR A 82 11.29 11.15 -2.37
CA THR A 82 10.72 10.59 -3.61
C THR A 82 9.28 10.10 -3.43
N LEU A 83 8.75 10.15 -2.20
CA LEU A 83 7.41 9.65 -1.90
C LEU A 83 6.34 10.64 -2.34
N PRO A 84 5.22 10.15 -2.91
CA PRO A 84 4.16 11.04 -3.40
C PRO A 84 3.46 11.84 -2.31
N TYR A 85 3.55 11.42 -1.06
CA TYR A 85 2.92 12.12 0.05
C TYR A 85 3.47 13.55 0.23
N ALA A 86 4.63 13.82 -0.32
CA ALA A 86 5.27 15.13 -0.23
C ALA A 86 4.47 16.23 -0.92
N THR A 87 3.45 15.87 -1.64
CA THR A 87 2.59 16.83 -2.33
C THR A 87 1.42 17.27 -1.50
#